data_c08ea2103afd783ffd1e5755b9cdfa88
#
_entry.id   c08ea2103afd783ffd1e5755b9cdfa88
#
_cell.length_a   1.000
_cell.length_b   1.000
_cell.length_c   1.000
_cell.angle_alpha   90.00
_cell.angle_beta   90.00
_cell.angle_gamma   90.00
#
_symmetry.space_group_name_H-M   'P 1'
#
loop_
_entity.id
_entity.type
_entity.pdbx_description
1 polymer ?
#
loop_
_entity_poly.entity_id
_entity_poly.type
_entity_poly.pdbx_seq_one_letter_code
_entity_poly.pdbx_strand_id
1 'polypeptide(L)'
;FISYALLYFAFELIHEDDLTKLNTRMYIYFMINGILLLFAYPLLFLLEKIFGFTSDVTLVELSNINNSLLREMSEVAPGTFQHSLQMANLAAAAANKIGGKSQLVRTGALYHDIGKMVNPAFFTENQSGVNPHKSLSYEQSAQVIISHITDGLKLAEKHNLPKVIKDFISTHHGRGLTKYFYISYKNEHPDEEVDQEKFRYPGPNPFTKEQAVLMM
;
A
#
# COMPACT_ATOMS: atom_id res chain seq x y z
N PHE A 1 -30.29 5.43 11.51
CA PHE A 1 -31.28 4.92 12.49
C PHE A 1 -32.20 6.04 13.00
N ILE A 2 -31.67 7.02 13.74
CA ILE A 2 -32.44 8.14 14.33
C ILE A 2 -33.28 8.87 13.27
N SER A 3 -32.73 9.17 12.11
CA SER A 3 -33.44 9.82 11.00
C SER A 3 -34.66 9.02 10.52
N TYR A 4 -34.51 7.70 10.37
CA TYR A 4 -35.62 6.82 9.98
C TYR A 4 -36.69 6.75 11.05
N ALA A 5 -36.31 6.66 12.33
CA ALA A 5 -37.25 6.64 13.45
C ALA A 5 -38.05 7.98 13.52
N LEU A 6 -37.38 9.11 13.34
CA LEU A 6 -38.04 10.44 13.32
C LEU A 6 -38.98 10.60 12.11
N LEU A 7 -38.54 10.20 10.92
CA LEU A 7 -39.37 10.25 9.71
C LEU A 7 -40.62 9.35 9.85
N TYR A 8 -40.44 8.15 10.40
CA TYR A 8 -41.54 7.21 10.63
C TYR A 8 -42.52 7.74 11.71
N PHE A 9 -42.00 8.35 12.78
CA PHE A 9 -42.80 9.03 13.78
C PHE A 9 -43.64 10.16 13.18
N ALA A 10 -43.02 11.03 12.36
CA ALA A 10 -43.74 12.09 11.67
C ALA A 10 -44.81 11.53 10.71
N PHE A 11 -44.51 10.43 10.02
CA PHE A 11 -45.49 9.76 9.16
C PHE A 11 -46.68 9.21 9.95
N GLU A 12 -46.44 8.53 11.09
CA GLU A 12 -47.52 8.01 11.96
C GLU A 12 -48.37 9.13 12.52
N LEU A 13 -47.79 10.26 12.95
CA LEU A 13 -48.54 11.44 13.44
C LEU A 13 -49.49 12.02 12.38
N ILE A 14 -49.08 12.01 11.10
CA ILE A 14 -49.92 12.52 10.02
C ILE A 14 -51.04 11.56 9.64
N HIS A 15 -50.82 10.24 9.81
CA HIS A 15 -51.78 9.22 9.31
C HIS A 15 -52.77 8.74 10.36
N GLU A 16 -52.35 8.66 11.63
CA GLU A 16 -53.16 7.98 12.66
C GLU A 16 -53.89 8.96 13.57
N ASP A 17 -53.59 10.26 13.56
CA ASP A 17 -54.18 11.32 14.43
C ASP A 17 -54.22 10.96 15.92
N ASP A 18 -53.61 9.85 16.36
CA ASP A 18 -53.70 9.28 17.72
C ASP A 18 -52.34 8.68 18.15
N LEU A 19 -51.67 9.36 19.07
CA LEU A 19 -50.36 8.94 19.61
C LEU A 19 -50.43 7.59 20.36
N THR A 20 -51.60 7.09 20.72
CA THR A 20 -51.75 5.80 21.44
C THR A 20 -51.63 4.60 20.51
N LYS A 21 -51.71 4.82 19.19
CA LYS A 21 -51.65 3.75 18.18
C LYS A 21 -50.28 3.57 17.52
N LEU A 22 -49.23 4.18 18.08
CA LEU A 22 -47.86 4.04 17.56
C LEU A 22 -47.43 2.58 17.44
N ASN A 23 -46.91 2.21 16.27
CA ASN A 23 -46.48 0.84 16.00
C ASN A 23 -45.08 0.56 16.59
N THR A 24 -45.05 0.24 17.88
CA THR A 24 -43.81 -0.06 18.63
C THR A 24 -42.94 -1.12 17.96
N ARG A 25 -43.50 -2.06 17.19
CA ARG A 25 -42.73 -3.08 16.48
C ARG A 25 -41.78 -2.50 15.43
N MET A 26 -42.19 -1.45 14.73
CA MET A 26 -41.35 -0.82 13.73
C MET A 26 -40.12 -0.14 14.36
N TYR A 27 -40.28 0.49 15.52
CA TYR A 27 -39.16 1.07 16.25
C TYR A 27 -38.18 0.01 16.75
N ILE A 28 -38.69 -1.16 17.19
CA ILE A 28 -37.82 -2.30 17.53
C ILE A 28 -37.06 -2.79 16.32
N TYR A 29 -37.67 -2.90 15.13
CA TYR A 29 -36.96 -3.28 13.89
C TYR A 29 -35.92 -2.26 13.48
N PHE A 30 -36.21 -0.96 13.62
CA PHE A 30 -35.21 0.09 13.36
C PHE A 30 -34.04 -0.02 14.33
N MET A 31 -34.31 -0.30 15.62
CA MET A 31 -33.25 -0.49 16.61
C MET A 31 -32.38 -1.72 16.28
N ILE A 32 -33.01 -2.86 15.97
CA ILE A 32 -32.27 -4.07 15.57
C ILE A 32 -31.44 -3.81 14.33
N ASN A 33 -31.99 -3.15 13.31
CA ASN A 33 -31.28 -2.82 12.09
C ASN A 33 -30.09 -1.88 12.38
N GLY A 34 -30.26 -0.89 13.27
CA GLY A 34 -29.19 -0.03 13.73
C GLY A 34 -28.06 -0.81 14.40
N ILE A 35 -28.39 -1.78 15.25
CA ILE A 35 -27.42 -2.67 15.90
C ILE A 35 -26.69 -3.53 14.84
N LEU A 36 -27.43 -4.14 13.90
CA LEU A 36 -26.84 -4.95 12.83
C LEU A 36 -25.89 -4.14 11.95
N LEU A 37 -26.19 -2.87 11.67
CA LEU A 37 -25.29 -1.99 10.93
C LEU A 37 -23.96 -1.74 11.65
N LEU A 38 -23.93 -1.75 12.98
CA LEU A 38 -22.69 -1.63 13.74
C LEU A 38 -21.76 -2.84 13.52
N PHE A 39 -22.33 -4.01 13.20
CA PHE A 39 -21.55 -5.21 12.90
C PHE A 39 -21.06 -5.29 11.44
N ALA A 40 -21.48 -4.38 10.55
CA ALA A 40 -21.10 -4.41 9.14
C ALA A 40 -19.57 -4.29 8.95
N TYR A 41 -18.91 -3.40 9.69
CA TYR A 41 -17.45 -3.24 9.64
C TYR A 41 -16.67 -4.45 10.17
N PRO A 42 -16.93 -4.95 11.39
CA PRO A 42 -16.32 -6.18 11.88
C PRO A 42 -16.57 -7.38 10.95
N LEU A 43 -17.76 -7.48 10.37
CA LEU A 43 -18.10 -8.55 9.43
C LEU A 43 -17.28 -8.45 8.14
N LEU A 44 -17.12 -7.24 7.59
CA LEU A 44 -16.28 -7.01 6.40
C LEU A 44 -14.85 -7.48 6.65
N PHE A 45 -14.24 -7.07 7.78
CA PHE A 45 -12.90 -7.52 8.18
C PHE A 45 -12.79 -9.04 8.31
N LEU A 46 -13.83 -9.68 8.91
CA LEU A 46 -13.87 -11.14 9.02
C LEU A 46 -13.92 -11.82 7.65
N LEU A 47 -14.74 -11.30 6.73
CA LEU A 47 -14.85 -11.81 5.37
C LEU A 47 -13.54 -11.63 4.58
N GLU A 48 -12.87 -10.48 4.70
CA GLU A 48 -11.56 -10.27 4.11
C GLU A 48 -10.55 -11.33 4.57
N LYS A 49 -10.53 -11.62 5.89
CA LYS A 49 -9.62 -12.60 6.47
C LYS A 49 -9.94 -14.04 6.04
N ILE A 50 -11.22 -14.41 5.93
CA ILE A 50 -11.67 -15.75 5.54
C ILE A 50 -11.41 -15.99 4.04
N PHE A 51 -11.74 -15.03 3.20
CA PHE A 51 -11.69 -15.18 1.74
C PHE A 51 -10.41 -14.65 1.10
N GLY A 52 -9.52 -14.02 1.87
CA GLY A 52 -8.20 -13.56 1.41
C GLY A 52 -8.26 -12.42 0.38
N PHE A 53 -9.34 -11.65 0.32
CA PHE A 53 -9.41 -10.44 -0.50
C PHE A 53 -9.16 -9.18 0.34
N THR A 54 -8.92 -8.05 -0.33
CA THR A 54 -8.74 -6.75 0.31
C THR A 54 -9.78 -5.80 -0.24
N SER A 55 -10.63 -5.22 0.63
CA SER A 55 -11.67 -4.28 0.24
C SER A 55 -11.11 -2.88 -0.07
N ASP A 56 -11.90 -2.08 -0.76
CA ASP A 56 -11.56 -0.67 -0.99
C ASP A 56 -11.51 0.13 0.33
N VAL A 57 -12.27 -0.28 1.36
CA VAL A 57 -12.22 0.34 2.70
C VAL A 57 -10.84 0.15 3.31
N THR A 58 -10.32 -1.07 3.33
CA THR A 58 -8.98 -1.38 3.83
C THR A 58 -7.90 -0.63 3.01
N LEU A 59 -8.04 -0.55 1.69
CA LEU A 59 -7.11 0.22 0.84
C LEU A 59 -7.14 1.71 1.16
N VAL A 60 -8.30 2.30 1.43
CA VAL A 60 -8.43 3.71 1.84
C VAL A 60 -7.79 3.94 3.21
N GLU A 61 -8.02 3.06 4.18
CA GLU A 61 -7.38 3.14 5.50
C GLU A 61 -5.85 3.06 5.40
N LEU A 62 -5.33 2.13 4.61
CA LEU A 62 -3.89 1.98 4.38
C LEU A 62 -3.30 3.19 3.64
N SER A 63 -4.05 3.87 2.79
CA SER A 63 -3.57 5.08 2.09
C SER A 63 -3.62 6.36 2.93
N ASN A 64 -4.09 6.28 4.17
CA ASN A 64 -4.02 7.39 5.10
C ASN A 64 -2.56 7.64 5.51
N ILE A 65 -2.03 8.83 5.22
CA ILE A 65 -0.64 9.22 5.53
C ILE A 65 -0.34 9.25 7.04
N ASN A 66 -1.38 9.29 7.89
CA ASN A 66 -1.23 9.18 9.35
C ASN A 66 -1.15 7.72 9.83
N ASN A 67 -1.19 6.74 8.93
CA ASN A 67 -0.89 5.35 9.26
C ASN A 67 0.50 5.26 9.90
N SER A 68 0.64 4.44 10.95
CA SER A 68 1.87 4.36 11.76
C SER A 68 3.11 4.07 10.92
N LEU A 69 3.03 3.16 9.94
CA LEU A 69 4.16 2.79 9.09
C LEU A 69 4.54 3.90 8.09
N LEU A 70 3.55 4.58 7.47
CA LEU A 70 3.81 5.70 6.57
C LEU A 70 4.36 6.91 7.34
N ARG A 71 3.89 7.12 8.56
CA ARG A 71 4.41 8.16 9.44
C ARG A 71 5.86 7.86 9.82
N GLU A 72 6.19 6.63 10.23
CA GLU A 72 7.55 6.20 10.50
C GLU A 72 8.44 6.43 9.27
N MET A 73 7.96 6.07 8.06
CA MET A 73 8.69 6.33 6.81
C MET A 73 8.94 7.83 6.59
N SER A 74 7.99 8.70 6.90
CA SER A 74 8.17 10.15 6.76
C SER A 74 9.23 10.73 7.70
N GLU A 75 9.46 10.09 8.84
CA GLU A 75 10.46 10.49 9.84
C GLU A 75 11.84 9.92 9.55
N VAL A 76 11.93 8.64 9.14
CA VAL A 76 13.19 7.90 8.94
C VAL A 76 13.75 8.08 7.53
N ALA A 77 12.91 8.12 6.51
CA ALA A 77 13.26 8.21 5.10
C ALA A 77 12.38 9.23 4.35
N PRO A 78 12.48 10.53 4.69
CA PRO A 78 11.58 11.56 4.18
C PRO A 78 11.61 11.72 2.67
N GLY A 79 12.76 11.54 2.03
CA GLY A 79 12.89 11.56 0.57
C GLY A 79 12.11 10.42 -0.08
N THR A 80 12.24 9.20 0.44
CA THR A 80 11.48 8.04 -0.02
C THR A 80 9.97 8.24 0.18
N PHE A 81 9.57 8.80 1.31
CA PHE A 81 8.15 9.10 1.57
C PHE A 81 7.59 10.08 0.53
N GLN A 82 8.30 11.18 0.24
CA GLN A 82 7.88 12.16 -0.77
C GLN A 82 7.84 11.54 -2.17
N HIS A 83 8.84 10.72 -2.52
CA HIS A 83 8.84 9.96 -3.77
C HIS A 83 7.61 9.07 -3.87
N SER A 84 7.32 8.28 -2.83
CA SER A 84 6.17 7.37 -2.80
C SER A 84 4.83 8.09 -2.93
N LEU A 85 4.68 9.29 -2.34
CA LEU A 85 3.49 10.12 -2.52
C LEU A 85 3.30 10.58 -3.97
N GLN A 86 4.37 11.02 -4.63
CA GLN A 86 4.34 11.44 -6.03
C GLN A 86 4.02 10.25 -6.95
N MET A 87 4.69 9.13 -6.74
CA MET A 87 4.44 7.89 -7.48
C MET A 87 3.00 7.39 -7.29
N ALA A 88 2.46 7.46 -6.08
CA ALA A 88 1.07 7.09 -5.80
C ALA A 88 0.06 7.91 -6.60
N ASN A 89 0.29 9.21 -6.75
CA ASN A 89 -0.58 10.08 -7.54
C ASN A 89 -0.47 9.79 -9.06
N LEU A 90 0.75 9.68 -9.57
CA LEU A 90 1.01 9.43 -10.99
C LEU A 90 0.51 8.04 -11.42
N ALA A 91 0.88 7.00 -10.66
CA ALA A 91 0.51 5.63 -10.96
C ALA A 91 -1.02 5.41 -10.85
N ALA A 92 -1.69 6.04 -9.87
CA ALA A 92 -3.15 5.98 -9.77
C ALA A 92 -3.85 6.65 -10.97
N ALA A 93 -3.32 7.80 -11.44
CA ALA A 93 -3.84 8.46 -12.64
C ALA A 93 -3.63 7.59 -13.89
N ALA A 94 -2.46 6.97 -14.05
CA ALA A 94 -2.19 6.05 -15.15
C ALA A 94 -3.10 4.82 -15.09
N ALA A 95 -3.25 4.19 -13.91
CA ALA A 95 -4.13 3.05 -13.70
C ALA A 95 -5.58 3.36 -14.08
N ASN A 96 -6.08 4.54 -13.72
CA ASN A 96 -7.42 4.99 -14.09
C ASN A 96 -7.60 5.07 -15.63
N LYS A 97 -6.59 5.55 -16.36
CA LYS A 97 -6.63 5.65 -17.83
C LYS A 97 -6.73 4.30 -18.53
N ILE A 98 -6.16 3.24 -17.96
CA ILE A 98 -6.19 1.88 -18.52
C ILE A 98 -7.30 1.01 -17.90
N GLY A 99 -8.22 1.60 -17.15
CA GLY A 99 -9.30 0.85 -16.47
C GLY A 99 -8.80 -0.10 -15.38
N GLY A 100 -7.70 0.26 -14.70
CA GLY A 100 -7.17 -0.45 -13.54
C GLY A 100 -7.77 0.06 -12.24
N LYS A 101 -7.52 -0.66 -11.15
CA LYS A 101 -7.96 -0.30 -9.80
C LYS A 101 -7.04 0.80 -9.23
N SER A 102 -7.38 2.07 -9.49
CA SER A 102 -6.55 3.24 -9.13
C SER A 102 -6.26 3.34 -7.63
N GLN A 103 -7.24 3.00 -6.76
CA GLN A 103 -7.03 3.01 -5.31
C GLN A 103 -6.01 1.94 -4.87
N LEU A 104 -6.07 0.75 -5.48
CA LEU A 104 -5.10 -0.32 -5.22
C LEU A 104 -3.68 0.10 -5.63
N VAL A 105 -3.53 0.69 -6.84
CA VAL A 105 -2.24 1.18 -7.32
C VAL A 105 -1.70 2.30 -6.44
N ARG A 106 -2.58 3.25 -6.05
CA ARG A 106 -2.22 4.33 -5.13
C ARG A 106 -1.66 3.78 -3.82
N THR A 107 -2.38 2.84 -3.21
CA THR A 107 -1.96 2.23 -1.94
C THR A 107 -0.67 1.42 -2.13
N GLY A 108 -0.57 0.60 -3.16
CA GLY A 108 0.64 -0.16 -3.47
C GLY A 108 1.87 0.74 -3.66
N ALA A 109 1.70 1.86 -4.36
CA ALA A 109 2.77 2.83 -4.58
C ALA A 109 3.21 3.56 -3.29
N LEU A 110 2.33 3.75 -2.31
CA LEU A 110 2.73 4.33 -1.02
C LEU A 110 3.69 3.42 -0.23
N TYR A 111 3.57 2.10 -0.41
CA TYR A 111 4.33 1.11 0.36
C TYR A 111 5.46 0.43 -0.41
N HIS A 112 5.57 0.63 -1.73
CA HIS A 112 6.49 -0.15 -2.57
C HIS A 112 7.95 -0.09 -2.08
N ASP A 113 8.36 1.03 -1.54
CA ASP A 113 9.73 1.37 -1.15
C ASP A 113 9.95 1.43 0.38
N ILE A 114 9.03 0.90 1.21
CA ILE A 114 9.17 0.97 2.68
C ILE A 114 10.47 0.34 3.20
N GLY A 115 11.04 -0.61 2.48
CA GLY A 115 12.29 -1.25 2.88
C GLY A 115 13.51 -0.33 2.87
N LYS A 116 13.45 0.80 2.15
CA LYS A 116 14.50 1.82 2.17
C LYS A 116 14.68 2.47 3.56
N MET A 117 13.68 2.35 4.44
CA MET A 117 13.78 2.79 5.84
C MET A 117 14.88 2.09 6.63
N VAL A 118 15.28 0.87 6.24
CA VAL A 118 16.32 0.10 6.95
C VAL A 118 17.70 0.73 6.75
N ASN A 119 17.98 1.23 5.55
CA ASN A 119 19.26 1.85 5.21
C ASN A 119 19.06 3.14 4.39
N PRO A 120 18.37 4.18 4.89
CA PRO A 120 17.92 5.31 4.09
C PRO A 120 19.05 6.10 3.43
N ALA A 121 20.20 6.22 4.08
CA ALA A 121 21.36 6.98 3.58
C ALA A 121 21.95 6.41 2.27
N PHE A 122 21.68 5.16 1.91
CA PHE A 122 22.12 4.55 0.67
C PHE A 122 21.26 4.95 -0.53
N PHE A 123 20.09 5.54 -0.32
CA PHE A 123 19.19 5.97 -1.38
C PHE A 123 19.31 7.47 -1.61
N THR A 124 19.56 7.87 -2.86
CA THR A 124 19.91 9.25 -3.24
C THR A 124 18.91 10.28 -2.75
N GLU A 125 17.64 9.96 -2.74
CA GLU A 125 16.56 10.83 -2.29
C GLU A 125 16.61 11.15 -0.78
N ASN A 126 17.34 10.35 0.02
CA ASN A 126 17.51 10.55 1.46
C ASN A 126 18.92 11.00 1.84
N GLN A 127 19.85 11.08 0.88
CA GLN A 127 21.24 11.44 1.17
C GLN A 127 21.38 12.91 1.58
N SER A 128 22.18 13.15 2.63
CA SER A 128 22.58 14.47 3.11
C SER A 128 24.11 14.56 3.16
N GLY A 129 24.71 14.84 2.00
CA GLY A 129 26.14 15.18 1.88
C GLY A 129 27.10 14.03 1.59
N VAL A 130 27.19 13.00 2.42
CA VAL A 130 28.10 11.87 2.22
C VAL A 130 27.38 10.70 1.53
N ASN A 131 27.97 10.24 0.40
CA ASN A 131 27.46 9.03 -0.27
C ASN A 131 28.14 7.78 0.31
N PRO A 132 27.42 6.91 1.07
CA PRO A 132 28.03 5.76 1.71
C PRO A 132 28.48 4.67 0.72
N HIS A 133 28.00 4.66 -0.51
CA HIS A 133 28.46 3.75 -1.56
C HIS A 133 29.94 3.91 -1.90
N LYS A 134 30.55 5.08 -1.62
CA LYS A 134 31.98 5.32 -1.90
C LYS A 134 32.92 4.40 -1.12
N SER A 135 32.47 3.83 -0.02
CA SER A 135 33.25 2.91 0.82
C SER A 135 32.97 1.42 0.52
N LEU A 136 32.11 1.12 -0.44
CA LEU A 136 31.67 -0.22 -0.78
C LEU A 136 32.11 -0.58 -2.21
N SER A 137 32.29 -1.87 -2.48
CA SER A 137 32.38 -2.36 -3.87
C SER A 137 31.04 -2.18 -4.59
N TYR A 138 31.06 -2.23 -5.93
CA TYR A 138 29.81 -2.17 -6.71
C TYR A 138 28.86 -3.32 -6.42
N GLU A 139 29.40 -4.54 -6.17
CA GLU A 139 28.59 -5.69 -5.77
C GLU A 139 27.93 -5.46 -4.42
N GLN A 140 28.68 -4.99 -3.42
CA GLN A 140 28.14 -4.69 -2.10
C GLN A 140 27.08 -3.58 -2.18
N SER A 141 27.35 -2.54 -2.96
CA SER A 141 26.39 -1.46 -3.20
C SER A 141 25.09 -1.95 -3.85
N ALA A 142 25.20 -2.83 -4.85
CA ALA A 142 24.05 -3.44 -5.51
C ALA A 142 23.23 -4.26 -4.52
N GLN A 143 23.88 -5.06 -3.67
CA GLN A 143 23.19 -5.88 -2.66
C GLN A 143 22.45 -5.01 -1.63
N VAL A 144 23.02 -3.89 -1.19
CA VAL A 144 22.34 -2.94 -0.29
C VAL A 144 21.08 -2.36 -0.96
N ILE A 145 21.19 -1.97 -2.25
CA ILE A 145 20.03 -1.47 -2.98
C ILE A 145 18.98 -2.57 -3.16
N ILE A 146 19.38 -3.80 -3.56
CA ILE A 146 18.45 -4.91 -3.79
C ILE A 146 17.75 -5.32 -2.49
N SER A 147 18.42 -5.23 -1.35
CA SER A 147 17.89 -5.68 -0.05
C SER A 147 16.63 -4.94 0.37
N HIS A 148 16.35 -3.71 -0.15
CA HIS A 148 15.12 -3.00 0.22
C HIS A 148 13.84 -3.79 -0.10
N ILE A 149 13.86 -4.68 -1.10
CA ILE A 149 12.73 -5.56 -1.40
C ILE A 149 12.46 -6.51 -0.24
N THR A 150 13.50 -7.24 0.19
CA THR A 150 13.37 -8.22 1.28
C THR A 150 13.09 -7.54 2.61
N ASP A 151 13.69 -6.40 2.86
CA ASP A 151 13.47 -5.62 4.08
C ASP A 151 12.08 -4.98 4.09
N GLY A 152 11.60 -4.51 2.93
CA GLY A 152 10.24 -4.04 2.75
C GLY A 152 9.20 -5.14 3.01
N LEU A 153 9.44 -6.35 2.52
CA LEU A 153 8.57 -7.51 2.80
C LEU A 153 8.55 -7.85 4.29
N LYS A 154 9.68 -7.82 5.00
CA LYS A 154 9.74 -8.06 6.46
C LYS A 154 8.94 -6.98 7.22
N LEU A 155 9.09 -5.70 6.84
CA LEU A 155 8.30 -4.61 7.42
C LEU A 155 6.81 -4.79 7.14
N ALA A 156 6.44 -5.16 5.92
CA ALA A 156 5.06 -5.44 5.53
C ALA A 156 4.44 -6.60 6.32
N GLU A 157 5.22 -7.66 6.60
CA GLU A 157 4.82 -8.76 7.47
C GLU A 157 4.60 -8.29 8.91
N LYS A 158 5.58 -7.59 9.47
CA LYS A 158 5.53 -7.04 10.84
C LYS A 158 4.28 -6.17 11.07
N HIS A 159 3.89 -5.40 10.06
CA HIS A 159 2.72 -4.50 10.11
C HIS A 159 1.44 -5.13 9.54
N ASN A 160 1.44 -6.44 9.27
CA ASN A 160 0.28 -7.18 8.76
C ASN A 160 -0.34 -6.59 7.50
N LEU A 161 0.48 -6.03 6.59
CA LEU A 161 -0.03 -5.53 5.32
C LEU A 161 -0.64 -6.66 4.48
N PRO A 162 -1.75 -6.38 3.76
CA PRO A 162 -2.37 -7.37 2.88
C PRO A 162 -1.41 -7.91 1.82
N LYS A 163 -1.63 -9.16 1.43
CA LYS A 163 -0.80 -9.81 0.39
C LYS A 163 -0.69 -8.98 -0.89
N VAL A 164 -1.80 -8.39 -1.33
CA VAL A 164 -1.84 -7.57 -2.55
C VAL A 164 -0.89 -6.36 -2.47
N ILE A 165 -0.65 -5.78 -1.29
CA ILE A 165 0.32 -4.68 -1.10
C ILE A 165 1.75 -5.23 -1.07
N LYS A 166 1.98 -6.38 -0.42
CA LYS A 166 3.28 -7.07 -0.46
C LYS A 166 3.69 -7.46 -1.88
N ASP A 167 2.73 -7.81 -2.72
CA ASP A 167 2.97 -8.08 -4.14
C ASP A 167 3.53 -6.86 -4.88
N PHE A 168 3.09 -5.63 -4.58
CA PHE A 168 3.69 -4.40 -5.14
C PHE A 168 5.14 -4.23 -4.69
N ILE A 169 5.45 -4.47 -3.40
CA ILE A 169 6.82 -4.40 -2.88
C ILE A 169 7.73 -5.38 -3.62
N SER A 170 7.27 -6.61 -3.86
CA SER A 170 8.09 -7.64 -4.51
C SER A 170 8.27 -7.43 -6.02
N THR A 171 7.31 -6.80 -6.70
CA THR A 171 7.24 -6.78 -8.18
C THR A 171 7.70 -5.48 -8.82
N HIS A 172 7.81 -4.36 -8.06
CA HIS A 172 8.02 -3.03 -8.68
C HIS A 172 9.35 -2.88 -9.43
N HIS A 173 10.36 -3.70 -9.14
CA HIS A 173 11.58 -3.80 -9.95
C HIS A 173 11.64 -5.06 -10.83
N GLY A 174 10.69 -5.99 -10.65
CA GLY A 174 10.69 -7.27 -11.35
C GLY A 174 12.01 -8.00 -11.18
N ARG A 175 12.52 -8.54 -12.29
CA ARG A 175 13.86 -9.14 -12.40
C ARG A 175 14.86 -8.21 -13.11
N GLY A 176 14.69 -6.90 -12.94
CA GLY A 176 15.61 -5.90 -13.48
C GLY A 176 17.01 -5.99 -12.89
N LEU A 177 17.94 -5.27 -13.48
CA LEU A 177 19.31 -5.14 -12.98
C LEU A 177 19.48 -3.79 -12.28
N THR A 178 20.31 -3.72 -11.26
CA THR A 178 20.89 -2.49 -10.72
C THR A 178 21.93 -1.96 -11.71
N LYS A 179 21.44 -1.42 -12.84
CA LYS A 179 22.23 -1.14 -14.06
C LYS A 179 23.48 -0.32 -13.80
N TYR A 180 23.38 0.71 -12.95
CA TYR A 180 24.52 1.57 -12.63
C TYR A 180 25.68 0.75 -12.06
N PHE A 181 25.44 -0.04 -11.03
CA PHE A 181 26.46 -0.84 -10.37
C PHE A 181 26.99 -1.95 -11.29
N TYR A 182 26.10 -2.60 -12.04
CA TYR A 182 26.50 -3.63 -13.01
C TYR A 182 27.44 -3.08 -14.10
N ILE A 183 27.08 -1.92 -14.70
CA ILE A 183 27.88 -1.30 -15.76
C ILE A 183 29.19 -0.80 -15.19
N SER A 184 29.20 -0.17 -14.02
CA SER A 184 30.41 0.33 -13.37
C SER A 184 31.36 -0.82 -13.03
N TYR A 185 30.86 -1.93 -12.48
CA TYR A 185 31.65 -3.12 -12.23
C TYR A 185 32.28 -3.67 -13.50
N LYS A 186 31.49 -3.81 -14.57
CA LYS A 186 31.98 -4.30 -15.87
C LYS A 186 33.07 -3.39 -16.50
N ASN A 187 32.95 -2.09 -16.32
CA ASN A 187 33.93 -1.15 -16.82
C ASN A 187 35.28 -1.21 -16.06
N GLU A 188 35.23 -1.52 -14.76
CA GLU A 188 36.48 -1.72 -13.97
C GLU A 188 37.13 -3.10 -14.19
N HIS A 189 36.32 -4.08 -14.63
CA HIS A 189 36.74 -5.47 -14.85
C HIS A 189 36.39 -5.95 -16.25
N PRO A 190 37.01 -5.33 -17.33
CA PRO A 190 36.62 -5.56 -18.72
C PRO A 190 36.87 -7.00 -19.18
N ASP A 191 37.85 -7.66 -18.59
CA ASP A 191 38.28 -9.02 -18.95
C ASP A 191 37.64 -10.13 -18.12
N GLU A 192 36.82 -9.77 -17.15
CA GLU A 192 36.11 -10.71 -16.28
C GLU A 192 34.70 -11.04 -16.77
N GLU A 193 34.31 -12.29 -16.69
CA GLU A 193 32.89 -12.68 -16.86
C GLU A 193 32.09 -12.29 -15.64
N VAL A 194 31.19 -11.32 -15.80
CA VAL A 194 30.39 -10.75 -14.68
C VAL A 194 29.14 -11.59 -14.47
N ASP A 195 28.99 -12.15 -13.28
CA ASP A 195 27.75 -12.80 -12.87
C ASP A 195 26.65 -11.74 -12.67
N GLN A 196 25.73 -11.66 -13.65
CA GLN A 196 24.62 -10.71 -13.62
C GLN A 196 23.62 -10.95 -12.48
N GLU A 197 23.54 -12.18 -11.97
CA GLU A 197 22.58 -12.50 -10.91
C GLU A 197 22.90 -11.76 -9.59
N LYS A 198 24.17 -11.40 -9.37
CA LYS A 198 24.58 -10.56 -8.23
C LYS A 198 24.01 -9.15 -8.26
N PHE A 199 23.63 -8.67 -9.43
CA PHE A 199 23.10 -7.32 -9.67
C PHE A 199 21.61 -7.31 -9.99
N ARG A 200 20.94 -8.48 -9.92
CA ARG A 200 19.56 -8.66 -10.33
C ARG A 200 18.61 -8.63 -9.14
N TYR A 201 17.50 -7.93 -9.30
CA TYR A 201 16.40 -7.98 -8.35
C TYR A 201 15.76 -9.39 -8.31
N PRO A 202 15.32 -9.86 -7.14
CA PRO A 202 14.82 -11.23 -6.98
C PRO A 202 13.49 -11.49 -7.74
N GLY A 203 12.76 -10.44 -8.10
CA GLY A 203 11.44 -10.57 -8.71
C GLY A 203 10.36 -10.93 -7.68
N PRO A 204 9.22 -11.41 -8.13
CA PRO A 204 8.83 -11.72 -9.53
C PRO A 204 8.57 -10.48 -10.39
N ASN A 205 8.41 -10.70 -11.70
CA ASN A 205 7.88 -9.65 -12.57
C ASN A 205 6.41 -9.37 -12.25
N PRO A 206 5.90 -8.16 -12.53
CA PRO A 206 4.48 -7.83 -12.40
C PRO A 206 3.59 -8.85 -13.12
N PHE A 207 2.54 -9.30 -12.45
CA PHE A 207 1.58 -10.28 -13.01
C PHE A 207 0.15 -9.70 -13.11
N THR A 208 -0.05 -8.44 -12.68
CA THR A 208 -1.27 -7.68 -12.91
C THR A 208 -0.96 -6.35 -13.60
N LYS A 209 -1.96 -5.76 -14.28
CA LYS A 209 -1.80 -4.45 -14.91
C LYS A 209 -1.53 -3.33 -13.87
N GLU A 210 -2.08 -3.48 -12.69
CA GLU A 210 -1.88 -2.56 -11.57
C GLU A 210 -0.40 -2.54 -11.12
N GLN A 211 0.22 -3.71 -10.98
CA GLN A 211 1.64 -3.82 -10.64
C GLN A 211 2.54 -3.33 -11.78
N ALA A 212 2.17 -3.64 -13.03
CA ALA A 212 2.92 -3.20 -14.20
C ALA A 212 2.98 -1.67 -14.32
N VAL A 213 1.89 -0.95 -13.98
CA VAL A 213 1.86 0.51 -13.96
C VAL A 213 2.88 1.09 -12.99
N LEU A 214 3.11 0.46 -11.86
CA LEU A 214 4.09 0.96 -10.88
C LEU A 214 5.54 0.67 -11.31
N MET A 215 5.78 -0.41 -12.07
CA MET A 215 7.11 -0.77 -12.57
C MET A 215 7.58 0.15 -13.72
N MET A 216 6.64 0.77 -14.47
CA MET A 216 6.93 1.68 -15.59
C MET A 216 7.45 3.03 -15.13
#